data_0352fe83fe93cfb8ec1e0a3f4ade26ec
#
_entry.id   0352fe83fe93cfb8ec1e0a3f4ade26ec
#
_cell.length_a   1.000
_cell.length_b   1.000
_cell.length_c   1.000
_cell.angle_alpha   90.00
_cell.angle_beta   90.00
_cell.angle_gamma   90.00
#
_symmetry.space_group_name_H-M   'P 1'
#
loop_
_entity.id
_entity.type
_entity.pdbx_description
1 polymer ?
#
loop_
_entity_poly.entity_id
_entity_poly.type
_entity_poly.pdbx_seq_one_letter_code
_entity_poly.pdbx_strand_id
1 'polypeptide(L)'
;HAVDELTENDYVGEVTFDDRYNWQLPITKVEDKDAIHKAIESVSDGGGTTIKPALNAALTEIVKCDADIKHVVLLTDGQGEDRNFAGIIKEYADKGVTLSTVAVGTDSDQSLLRTIAQGCGGRYYYCDNGTDMPKIFAQEVLLSGETYIQNGTFSLAVNSSNAITKNLFAGGWPTIKGYISATPKNAANVLLASDKDDPILSVMQYGLGHTVAWNTDVTNTWTSGFANEEDYVQLWKRIIDYSAGNASLGEDSLEVETSGEVTTIRYKA
;
A
#
# COMPACT_ATOMS: atom_id res chain seq x y z
N HIS A 1 13.49 -14.29 -2.12
CA HIS A 1 12.34 -13.60 -2.73
C HIS A 1 12.03 -12.26 -2.07
N ALA A 2 11.79 -12.18 -0.74
CA ALA A 2 11.53 -10.90 -0.07
C ALA A 2 12.69 -9.91 -0.21
N VAL A 3 13.92 -10.40 -0.12
CA VAL A 3 15.15 -9.60 -0.33
C VAL A 3 15.24 -9.06 -1.77
N ASP A 4 14.68 -9.78 -2.74
CA ASP A 4 14.72 -9.37 -4.14
C ASP A 4 13.88 -8.10 -4.40
N GLU A 5 12.82 -7.89 -3.58
CA GLU A 5 11.96 -6.71 -3.64
C GLU A 5 12.58 -5.46 -2.96
N LEU A 6 13.60 -5.63 -2.12
CA LEU A 6 14.29 -4.53 -1.46
C LEU A 6 15.25 -3.82 -2.42
N THR A 7 15.52 -2.54 -2.13
CA THR A 7 16.45 -1.68 -2.88
C THR A 7 17.71 -1.38 -2.07
N GLU A 8 18.69 -0.77 -2.70
CA GLU A 8 19.92 -0.31 -2.02
C GLU A 8 19.70 0.75 -0.93
N ASN A 9 18.50 1.34 -0.87
CA ASN A 9 18.11 2.30 0.18
C ASN A 9 17.51 1.62 1.42
N ASP A 10 17.22 0.33 1.33
CA ASP A 10 16.59 -0.44 2.39
C ASP A 10 17.63 -1.09 3.31
N TYR A 11 17.16 -1.48 4.49
CA TYR A 11 17.91 -2.26 5.45
C TYR A 11 17.19 -3.59 5.70
N VAL A 12 17.94 -4.64 5.91
CA VAL A 12 17.41 -5.97 6.26
C VAL A 12 18.25 -6.60 7.37
N GLY A 13 17.59 -7.33 8.23
CA GLY A 13 18.23 -8.15 9.27
C GLY A 13 17.39 -9.38 9.56
N GLU A 14 18.01 -10.42 10.09
CA GLU A 14 17.34 -11.65 10.46
C GLU A 14 17.78 -12.11 11.85
N VAL A 15 16.78 -12.38 12.69
CA VAL A 15 16.94 -12.96 14.01
C VAL A 15 16.27 -14.32 14.01
N THR A 16 17.05 -15.37 14.21
CA THR A 16 16.53 -16.70 14.49
C THR A 16 16.34 -16.90 15.99
N PHE A 17 15.39 -17.76 16.38
CA PHE A 17 15.16 -18.06 17.78
C PHE A 17 14.69 -19.51 17.96
N ASP A 18 15.21 -20.09 19.03
CA ASP A 18 14.82 -21.36 19.60
C ASP A 18 14.65 -21.18 21.11
N ASP A 19 15.48 -21.81 21.96
CA ASP A 19 15.62 -21.49 23.40
C ASP A 19 16.34 -20.16 23.64
N ARG A 20 17.00 -19.63 22.60
CA ARG A 20 17.71 -18.36 22.57
C ARG A 20 17.43 -17.67 21.25
N TYR A 21 17.81 -16.40 21.16
CA TYR A 21 17.85 -15.72 19.87
C TYR A 21 19.29 -15.59 19.37
N ASN A 22 19.46 -15.62 18.06
CA ASN A 22 20.72 -15.34 17.37
C ASN A 22 20.50 -14.40 16.21
N TRP A 23 21.41 -13.44 16.05
CA TRP A 23 21.46 -12.65 14.83
C TRP A 23 22.11 -13.48 13.72
N GLN A 24 21.30 -13.99 12.83
CA GLN A 24 21.76 -14.67 11.62
C GLN A 24 22.31 -13.66 10.61
N LEU A 25 21.61 -12.52 10.48
CA LEU A 25 22.04 -11.37 9.72
C LEU A 25 21.82 -10.12 10.58
N PRO A 26 22.88 -9.46 11.08
CA PRO A 26 22.74 -8.12 11.68
C PRO A 26 22.08 -7.16 10.69
N ILE A 27 21.30 -6.18 11.20
CA ILE A 27 20.65 -5.23 10.32
C ILE A 27 21.71 -4.50 9.47
N THR A 28 21.63 -4.69 8.17
CA THR A 28 22.58 -4.17 7.19
C THR A 28 21.85 -3.54 6.01
N LYS A 29 22.51 -2.60 5.34
CA LYS A 29 22.02 -1.99 4.11
C LYS A 29 22.05 -3.01 2.97
N VAL A 30 21.05 -2.95 2.08
CA VAL A 30 20.91 -3.93 0.98
C VAL A 30 21.83 -3.55 -0.20
N GLU A 31 23.14 -3.68 0.02
CA GLU A 31 24.16 -3.40 -1.01
C GLU A 31 24.57 -4.67 -1.78
N ASP A 32 24.58 -5.83 -1.11
CA ASP A 32 24.97 -7.13 -1.69
C ASP A 32 23.88 -8.18 -1.36
N LYS A 33 22.94 -8.34 -2.28
CA LYS A 33 21.84 -9.31 -2.13
C LYS A 33 22.34 -10.76 -2.08
N ASP A 34 23.41 -11.08 -2.79
CA ASP A 34 23.95 -12.44 -2.81
C ASP A 34 24.56 -12.84 -1.45
N ALA A 35 25.23 -11.90 -0.78
CA ALA A 35 25.73 -12.10 0.57
C ALA A 35 24.58 -12.24 1.59
N ILE A 36 23.53 -11.46 1.45
CA ILE A 36 22.33 -11.53 2.29
C ILE A 36 21.63 -12.88 2.10
N HIS A 37 21.42 -13.34 0.86
CA HIS A 37 20.83 -14.65 0.58
C HIS A 37 21.63 -15.79 1.22
N LYS A 38 22.94 -15.77 1.08
CA LYS A 38 23.82 -16.79 1.71
C LYS A 38 23.71 -16.81 3.22
N ALA A 39 23.59 -15.64 3.86
CA ALA A 39 23.40 -15.57 5.30
C ALA A 39 22.07 -16.20 5.74
N ILE A 40 20.99 -15.87 5.05
CA ILE A 40 19.63 -16.39 5.31
C ILE A 40 19.55 -17.92 5.06
N GLU A 41 20.15 -18.41 3.98
CA GLU A 41 20.17 -19.83 3.63
C GLU A 41 20.99 -20.69 4.61
N SER A 42 21.84 -20.11 5.42
CA SER A 42 22.64 -20.81 6.41
C SER A 42 21.91 -21.08 7.75
N VAL A 43 20.64 -20.72 7.86
CA VAL A 43 19.81 -21.02 9.03
C VAL A 43 19.64 -22.52 9.17
N SER A 44 19.84 -23.02 10.37
CA SER A 44 19.62 -24.44 10.74
C SER A 44 18.47 -24.56 11.73
N ASP A 45 17.75 -25.66 11.65
CA ASP A 45 16.65 -25.97 12.56
C ASP A 45 17.14 -26.03 14.02
N GLY A 46 16.38 -25.41 14.94
CA GLY A 46 16.60 -25.43 16.36
C GLY A 46 15.37 -25.97 17.11
N GLY A 47 15.47 -26.15 18.41
CA GLY A 47 14.36 -26.57 19.27
C GLY A 47 13.94 -25.41 20.18
N GLY A 48 12.67 -25.39 20.59
CA GLY A 48 12.09 -24.36 21.46
C GLY A 48 11.48 -23.16 20.70
N THR A 49 10.76 -22.30 21.45
CA THR A 49 10.04 -21.17 20.84
C THR A 49 10.04 -19.97 21.79
N THR A 50 11.18 -19.28 21.89
CA THR A 50 11.35 -18.14 22.79
C THR A 50 11.19 -16.83 22.02
N ILE A 51 9.96 -16.41 21.78
CA ILE A 51 9.62 -15.29 20.89
C ILE A 51 10.01 -13.93 21.46
N LYS A 52 9.72 -13.65 22.75
CA LYS A 52 9.89 -12.30 23.35
C LYS A 52 11.32 -11.77 23.30
N PRO A 53 12.36 -12.53 23.69
CA PRO A 53 13.73 -12.05 23.60
C PRO A 53 14.14 -11.70 22.16
N ALA A 54 13.68 -12.47 21.17
CA ALA A 54 13.94 -12.19 19.77
C ALA A 54 13.29 -10.88 19.30
N LEU A 55 12.01 -10.67 19.66
CA LEU A 55 11.29 -9.42 19.35
C LEU A 55 11.94 -8.20 20.03
N ASN A 56 12.37 -8.33 21.30
CA ASN A 56 13.07 -7.25 21.99
C ASN A 56 14.43 -6.94 21.36
N ALA A 57 15.17 -7.97 20.92
CA ALA A 57 16.43 -7.79 20.19
C ALA A 57 16.19 -7.09 18.85
N ALA A 58 15.19 -7.52 18.09
CA ALA A 58 14.81 -6.89 16.84
C ALA A 58 14.42 -5.42 17.03
N LEU A 59 13.57 -5.12 18.02
CA LEU A 59 13.16 -3.75 18.34
C LEU A 59 14.35 -2.88 18.73
N THR A 60 15.26 -3.40 19.57
CA THR A 60 16.44 -2.68 20.05
C THR A 60 17.35 -2.24 18.90
N GLU A 61 17.50 -3.06 17.89
CA GLU A 61 18.38 -2.76 16.74
C GLU A 61 17.67 -1.96 15.65
N ILE A 62 16.41 -2.27 15.33
CA ILE A 62 15.69 -1.60 14.24
C ILE A 62 15.43 -0.12 14.53
N VAL A 63 15.25 0.27 15.79
CA VAL A 63 15.06 1.69 16.15
C VAL A 63 16.30 2.54 15.93
N LYS A 64 17.49 1.93 15.82
CA LYS A 64 18.76 2.62 15.54
C LYS A 64 18.98 2.89 14.05
N CYS A 65 18.21 2.20 13.19
CA CYS A 65 18.36 2.37 11.74
C CYS A 65 17.84 3.74 11.30
N ASP A 66 18.54 4.35 10.37
CA ASP A 66 18.12 5.58 9.70
C ASP A 66 17.18 5.23 8.54
N ALA A 67 15.97 4.82 8.89
CA ALA A 67 14.90 4.46 7.96
C ALA A 67 13.59 5.07 8.44
N ASP A 68 12.80 5.61 7.50
CA ASP A 68 11.50 6.22 7.79
C ASP A 68 10.48 5.18 8.25
N ILE A 69 10.50 4.01 7.61
CA ILE A 69 9.60 2.89 7.90
C ILE A 69 10.40 1.78 8.56
N LYS A 70 9.90 1.33 9.71
CA LYS A 70 10.50 0.25 10.48
C LYS A 70 9.47 -0.86 10.69
N HIS A 71 9.73 -2.01 10.09
CA HIS A 71 8.80 -3.12 10.09
C HIS A 71 9.48 -4.43 10.44
N VAL A 72 8.80 -5.24 11.27
CA VAL A 72 9.26 -6.57 11.67
C VAL A 72 8.23 -7.61 11.21
N VAL A 73 8.69 -8.74 10.71
CA VAL A 73 7.85 -9.89 10.37
C VAL A 73 8.25 -11.05 11.27
N LEU A 74 7.32 -11.49 12.10
CA LEU A 74 7.48 -12.66 12.97
C LEU A 74 6.91 -13.91 12.29
N LEU A 75 7.76 -14.90 12.05
CA LEU A 75 7.38 -16.21 11.53
C LEU A 75 7.47 -17.23 12.67
N THR A 76 6.37 -17.87 13.03
CA THR A 76 6.33 -18.86 14.12
C THR A 76 5.01 -19.63 14.13
N ASP A 77 4.98 -20.77 14.82
CA ASP A 77 3.74 -21.45 15.21
C ASP A 77 3.08 -20.78 16.43
N GLY A 78 3.79 -19.88 17.12
CA GLY A 78 3.28 -19.17 18.30
C GLY A 78 3.17 -20.04 19.55
N GLN A 79 3.67 -21.24 19.53
CA GLN A 79 3.61 -22.21 20.64
C GLN A 79 4.71 -21.97 21.68
N GLY A 80 4.82 -20.73 22.16
CA GLY A 80 5.75 -20.36 23.23
C GLY A 80 5.11 -20.51 24.62
N GLU A 81 5.97 -20.61 25.65
CA GLU A 81 5.52 -20.73 27.04
C GLU A 81 4.84 -19.46 27.57
N ASP A 82 5.22 -18.29 27.10
CA ASP A 82 4.71 -17.01 27.58
C ASP A 82 3.73 -16.36 26.59
N ARG A 83 2.49 -16.20 27.04
CA ARG A 83 1.39 -15.61 26.24
C ARG A 83 1.14 -14.12 26.53
N ASN A 84 1.84 -13.51 27.46
CA ASN A 84 1.65 -12.09 27.79
C ASN A 84 2.55 -11.18 26.95
N PHE A 85 2.07 -10.73 25.81
CA PHE A 85 2.79 -9.83 24.89
C PHE A 85 2.40 -8.35 25.03
N ALA A 86 1.55 -7.98 26.02
CA ALA A 86 1.06 -6.61 26.15
C ALA A 86 2.20 -5.56 26.28
N GLY A 87 3.29 -5.91 26.99
CA GLY A 87 4.47 -5.04 27.12
C GLY A 87 5.17 -4.80 25.76
N ILE A 88 5.41 -5.88 25.00
CA ILE A 88 6.04 -5.81 23.69
C ILE A 88 5.18 -5.02 22.70
N ILE A 89 3.87 -5.30 22.66
CA ILE A 89 2.93 -4.58 21.80
C ILE A 89 3.00 -3.07 22.09
N LYS A 90 2.99 -2.70 23.38
CA LYS A 90 3.11 -1.30 23.76
C LYS A 90 4.45 -0.67 23.32
N GLU A 91 5.56 -1.37 23.51
CA GLU A 91 6.88 -0.86 23.15
C GLU A 91 7.03 -0.66 21.63
N TYR A 92 6.53 -1.61 20.82
CA TYR A 92 6.52 -1.48 19.35
C TYR A 92 5.69 -0.26 18.92
N ALA A 93 4.48 -0.11 19.47
CA ALA A 93 3.62 1.03 19.18
C ALA A 93 4.26 2.37 19.63
N ASP A 94 4.82 2.45 20.83
CA ASP A 94 5.49 3.65 21.37
C ASP A 94 6.72 4.05 20.54
N LYS A 95 7.38 3.09 19.88
CA LYS A 95 8.54 3.33 19.01
C LYS A 95 8.19 3.54 17.54
N GLY A 96 6.92 3.42 17.17
CA GLY A 96 6.47 3.53 15.77
C GLY A 96 6.99 2.39 14.88
N VAL A 97 7.28 1.23 15.48
CA VAL A 97 7.69 0.02 14.73
C VAL A 97 6.49 -0.88 14.55
N THR A 98 6.16 -1.24 13.32
CA THR A 98 5.06 -2.16 13.03
C THR A 98 5.55 -3.61 13.05
N LEU A 99 4.67 -4.56 13.42
CA LEU A 99 5.01 -5.97 13.52
C LEU A 99 3.88 -6.81 12.88
N SER A 100 4.20 -7.47 11.79
CA SER A 100 3.32 -8.47 11.18
C SER A 100 3.69 -9.88 11.63
N THR A 101 2.71 -10.76 11.67
CA THR A 101 2.90 -12.15 12.09
C THR A 101 2.45 -13.14 11.01
N VAL A 102 3.23 -14.18 10.83
CA VAL A 102 2.92 -15.31 9.94
C VAL A 102 2.83 -16.57 10.79
N ALA A 103 1.61 -17.07 10.96
CA ALA A 103 1.33 -18.32 11.67
C ALA A 103 1.61 -19.50 10.75
N VAL A 104 2.45 -20.43 11.18
CA VAL A 104 2.84 -21.63 10.40
C VAL A 104 2.24 -22.88 11.00
N GLY A 105 1.58 -23.66 10.14
CA GLY A 105 0.98 -24.94 10.53
C GLY A 105 -0.38 -24.83 11.21
N THR A 106 -1.11 -25.95 11.18
CA THR A 106 -2.48 -26.06 11.72
C THR A 106 -2.57 -25.87 13.23
N ASP A 107 -1.49 -26.21 13.92
CA ASP A 107 -1.42 -26.19 15.39
C ASP A 107 -0.96 -24.82 15.94
N SER A 108 -0.76 -23.84 15.06
CA SER A 108 -0.29 -22.51 15.45
C SER A 108 -1.29 -21.77 16.36
N ASP A 109 -0.76 -21.00 17.34
CA ASP A 109 -1.58 -20.10 18.18
C ASP A 109 -2.00 -18.85 17.38
N GLN A 110 -2.92 -19.06 16.45
CA GLN A 110 -3.41 -18.01 15.54
C GLN A 110 -4.03 -16.83 16.30
N SER A 111 -4.67 -17.07 17.44
CA SER A 111 -5.31 -16.03 18.25
C SER A 111 -4.26 -15.08 18.85
N LEU A 112 -3.19 -15.63 19.40
CA LEU A 112 -2.07 -14.86 19.95
C LEU A 112 -1.38 -14.04 18.85
N LEU A 113 -1.03 -14.68 17.74
CA LEU A 113 -0.31 -14.04 16.65
C LEU A 113 -1.14 -12.92 16.00
N ARG A 114 -2.45 -13.13 15.84
CA ARG A 114 -3.37 -12.08 15.39
C ARG A 114 -3.41 -10.89 16.35
N THR A 115 -3.46 -11.15 17.65
CA THR A 115 -3.47 -10.11 18.69
C THR A 115 -2.17 -9.29 18.66
N ILE A 116 -1.02 -9.95 18.50
CA ILE A 116 0.28 -9.28 18.41
C ILE A 116 0.32 -8.38 17.19
N ALA A 117 -0.01 -8.91 16.00
CA ALA A 117 0.01 -8.14 14.76
C ALA A 117 -0.90 -6.91 14.82
N GLN A 118 -2.16 -7.10 15.24
CA GLN A 118 -3.13 -5.99 15.35
C GLN A 118 -2.68 -4.93 16.37
N GLY A 119 -2.14 -5.36 17.51
CA GLY A 119 -1.67 -4.46 18.55
C GLY A 119 -0.43 -3.65 18.16
N CYS A 120 0.39 -4.18 17.24
CA CYS A 120 1.57 -3.49 16.69
C CYS A 120 1.31 -2.80 15.34
N GLY A 121 0.04 -2.66 14.92
CA GLY A 121 -0.30 -1.99 13.66
C GLY A 121 0.14 -2.74 12.39
N GLY A 122 0.44 -4.03 12.50
CA GLY A 122 0.82 -4.88 11.39
C GLY A 122 -0.31 -5.80 10.91
N ARG A 123 0.05 -6.77 10.08
CA ARG A 123 -0.86 -7.71 9.42
C ARG A 123 -0.64 -9.14 9.93
N TYR A 124 -1.70 -9.91 9.95
CA TYR A 124 -1.66 -11.32 10.30
C TYR A 124 -1.85 -12.18 9.06
N TYR A 125 -0.99 -13.17 8.88
CA TYR A 125 -1.04 -14.17 7.82
C TYR A 125 -1.08 -15.57 8.42
N TYR A 126 -1.65 -16.49 7.64
CA TYR A 126 -1.63 -17.91 7.94
C TYR A 126 -1.03 -18.67 6.77
N CYS A 127 -0.13 -19.60 7.07
CA CYS A 127 0.54 -20.45 6.10
C CYS A 127 0.50 -21.91 6.59
N ASP A 128 -0.22 -22.76 5.88
CA ASP A 128 -0.42 -24.16 6.29
C ASP A 128 0.86 -25.01 6.15
N ASN A 129 1.59 -24.82 5.06
CA ASN A 129 2.68 -25.73 4.68
C ASN A 129 3.96 -25.06 4.14
N GLY A 130 4.16 -23.81 4.41
CA GLY A 130 5.37 -23.07 3.96
C GLY A 130 5.44 -22.75 2.46
N THR A 131 4.60 -23.32 1.62
CA THR A 131 4.63 -23.12 0.16
C THR A 131 4.29 -21.68 -0.24
N ASP A 132 3.35 -21.05 0.48
CA ASP A 132 2.95 -19.66 0.22
C ASP A 132 3.84 -18.63 0.94
N MET A 133 4.76 -19.09 1.78
CA MET A 133 5.62 -18.23 2.59
C MET A 133 6.41 -17.21 1.77
N PRO A 134 7.08 -17.58 0.66
CA PRO A 134 7.81 -16.61 -0.16
C PRO A 134 6.90 -15.50 -0.69
N LYS A 135 5.67 -15.84 -1.07
CA LYS A 135 4.67 -14.87 -1.55
C LYS A 135 4.20 -13.94 -0.44
N ILE A 136 3.96 -14.49 0.75
CA ILE A 136 3.54 -13.70 1.93
C ILE A 136 4.64 -12.68 2.28
N PHE A 137 5.91 -13.12 2.34
CA PHE A 137 7.03 -12.24 2.64
C PHE A 137 7.24 -11.15 1.58
N ALA A 138 7.21 -11.50 0.29
CA ALA A 138 7.32 -10.52 -0.79
C ALA A 138 6.19 -9.49 -0.73
N GLN A 139 4.95 -9.96 -0.52
CA GLN A 139 3.80 -9.07 -0.34
C GLN A 139 3.95 -8.18 0.90
N GLU A 140 4.46 -8.71 2.01
CA GLU A 140 4.64 -7.95 3.23
C GLU A 140 5.70 -6.86 3.10
N VAL A 141 6.81 -7.15 2.42
CA VAL A 141 7.85 -6.15 2.09
C VAL A 141 7.25 -5.02 1.27
N LEU A 142 6.54 -5.33 0.18
CA LEU A 142 5.88 -4.32 -0.65
C LEU A 142 4.89 -3.47 0.14
N LEU A 143 4.01 -4.12 0.94
CA LEU A 143 2.99 -3.42 1.73
C LEU A 143 3.56 -2.62 2.90
N SER A 144 4.74 -2.95 3.40
CA SER A 144 5.38 -2.25 4.54
C SER A 144 6.31 -1.15 4.09
N GLY A 145 6.92 -1.28 2.89
CA GLY A 145 7.80 -0.27 2.32
C GLY A 145 7.09 0.97 1.78
N GLU A 146 5.77 0.90 1.56
CA GLU A 146 5.02 2.02 1.02
C GLU A 146 4.13 2.65 2.09
N THR A 147 4.44 3.88 2.46
CA THR A 147 3.49 4.72 3.21
C THR A 147 2.44 5.21 2.22
N TYR A 148 1.44 4.37 1.93
CA TYR A 148 0.38 4.72 0.97
C TYR A 148 -0.39 5.98 1.37
N ILE A 149 -0.49 6.26 2.66
CA ILE A 149 -1.18 7.44 3.16
C ILE A 149 -0.17 8.58 3.27
N GLN A 150 -0.33 9.57 2.41
CA GLN A 150 0.40 10.82 2.46
C GLN A 150 -0.42 11.85 3.23
N ASN A 151 0.08 12.30 4.38
CA ASN A 151 -0.52 13.37 5.16
C ASN A 151 0.28 14.66 4.99
N GLY A 152 -0.40 15.77 4.77
CA GLY A 152 0.25 17.07 4.53
C GLY A 152 -0.68 18.02 3.77
N THR A 153 -0.14 19.10 3.26
CA THR A 153 -0.86 20.00 2.35
C THR A 153 -0.24 19.88 0.97
N PHE A 154 -1.03 19.44 0.01
CA PHE A 154 -0.58 19.16 -1.35
C PHE A 154 -1.36 20.02 -2.34
N SER A 155 -0.65 20.64 -3.27
CA SER A 155 -1.23 21.35 -4.40
C SER A 155 -1.59 20.36 -5.50
N LEU A 156 -2.67 20.62 -6.23
CA LEU A 156 -3.11 19.80 -7.34
C LEU A 156 -2.84 20.49 -8.67
N ALA A 157 -2.38 19.72 -9.64
CA ALA A 157 -2.15 20.16 -11.01
C ALA A 157 -2.90 19.27 -12.00
N VAL A 158 -3.41 19.88 -13.09
CA VAL A 158 -3.96 19.13 -14.21
C VAL A 158 -2.81 18.54 -15.01
N ASN A 159 -2.74 17.21 -15.01
CA ASN A 159 -1.70 16.46 -15.73
C ASN A 159 -2.08 16.18 -17.17
N SER A 160 -3.37 15.93 -17.44
CA SER A 160 -3.87 15.76 -18.81
C SER A 160 -5.25 16.39 -18.98
N SER A 161 -5.51 16.95 -20.19
CA SER A 161 -6.81 17.53 -20.51
C SER A 161 -7.87 16.42 -20.68
N ASN A 162 -9.00 16.59 -19.99
CA ASN A 162 -10.13 15.67 -20.08
C ASN A 162 -11.43 16.42 -19.81
N ALA A 163 -12.53 15.94 -20.36
CA ALA A 163 -13.85 16.52 -20.16
C ALA A 163 -14.26 16.58 -18.68
N ILE A 164 -13.77 15.66 -17.83
CA ILE A 164 -14.03 15.65 -16.38
C ILE A 164 -13.46 16.90 -15.72
N THR A 165 -12.24 17.32 -16.07
CA THR A 165 -11.52 18.43 -15.40
C THR A 165 -11.60 19.74 -16.15
N LYS A 166 -12.05 19.74 -17.41
CA LYS A 166 -12.07 20.92 -18.29
C LYS A 166 -12.93 22.05 -17.69
N ASN A 167 -12.36 23.24 -17.59
CA ASN A 167 -13.01 24.46 -17.12
C ASN A 167 -13.54 24.39 -15.67
N LEU A 168 -13.04 23.47 -14.85
CA LEU A 168 -13.29 23.47 -13.41
C LEU A 168 -12.16 24.18 -12.68
N PHE A 169 -12.49 24.83 -11.57
CA PHE A 169 -11.54 25.51 -10.69
C PHE A 169 -10.65 26.51 -11.44
N ALA A 170 -11.26 27.44 -12.17
CA ALA A 170 -10.55 28.43 -12.99
C ALA A 170 -9.55 29.30 -12.20
N GLY A 171 -9.77 29.46 -10.89
CA GLY A 171 -8.86 30.13 -9.95
C GLY A 171 -7.71 29.25 -9.43
N GLY A 172 -7.64 28.01 -9.84
CA GLY A 172 -6.70 26.98 -9.34
C GLY A 172 -7.42 25.92 -8.51
N TRP A 173 -6.92 24.68 -8.59
CA TRP A 173 -7.47 23.56 -7.83
C TRP A 173 -7.22 23.75 -6.33
N PRO A 174 -8.22 23.46 -5.47
CA PRO A 174 -8.02 23.49 -4.02
C PRO A 174 -6.95 22.52 -3.57
N THR A 175 -6.25 22.86 -2.48
CA THR A 175 -5.27 21.95 -1.87
C THR A 175 -5.98 20.82 -1.11
N ILE A 176 -5.32 19.67 -1.04
CA ILE A 176 -5.76 18.54 -0.23
C ILE A 176 -4.84 18.34 0.99
N LYS A 177 -5.36 17.72 2.05
CA LYS A 177 -4.63 17.46 3.30
C LYS A 177 -4.07 16.05 3.39
N GLY A 178 -4.36 15.21 2.42
CA GLY A 178 -3.86 13.87 2.34
C GLY A 178 -4.42 13.12 1.13
N TYR A 179 -3.73 12.05 0.78
CA TYR A 179 -4.15 11.14 -0.29
C TYR A 179 -3.51 9.76 -0.10
N ILE A 180 -3.98 8.78 -0.86
CA ILE A 180 -3.38 7.46 -0.94
C ILE A 180 -2.48 7.45 -2.18
N SER A 181 -1.16 7.33 -1.97
CA SER A 181 -0.19 7.16 -3.04
C SER A 181 -0.47 5.86 -3.81
N ALA A 182 -0.40 5.92 -5.11
CA ALA A 182 -0.66 4.78 -5.98
C ALA A 182 0.16 4.88 -7.27
N THR A 183 0.56 3.74 -7.81
CA THR A 183 1.22 3.68 -9.12
C THR A 183 0.16 3.47 -10.20
N PRO A 184 0.02 4.40 -11.16
CA PRO A 184 -0.96 4.24 -12.23
C PRO A 184 -0.57 3.09 -13.15
N LYS A 185 -1.57 2.31 -13.59
CA LYS A 185 -1.35 1.30 -14.64
C LYS A 185 -0.99 1.99 -15.96
N ASN A 186 -0.22 1.31 -16.81
CA ASN A 186 0.19 1.85 -18.14
C ASN A 186 -0.99 2.31 -19.01
N ALA A 187 -2.18 1.70 -18.86
CA ALA A 187 -3.39 2.06 -19.58
C ALA A 187 -4.21 3.17 -18.88
N ALA A 188 -3.83 3.61 -17.70
CA ALA A 188 -4.52 4.67 -16.99
C ALA A 188 -4.04 6.04 -17.45
N ASN A 189 -4.98 6.97 -17.59
CA ASN A 189 -4.70 8.37 -17.82
C ASN A 189 -4.86 9.15 -16.52
N VAL A 190 -3.76 9.74 -16.03
CA VAL A 190 -3.75 10.59 -14.84
C VAL A 190 -4.24 11.98 -15.24
N LEU A 191 -5.37 12.41 -14.68
CA LEU A 191 -5.99 13.71 -14.95
C LEU A 191 -5.50 14.80 -13.98
N LEU A 192 -5.41 14.45 -12.68
CA LEU A 192 -4.86 15.32 -11.64
C LEU A 192 -3.74 14.60 -10.92
N ALA A 193 -2.66 15.31 -10.67
CA ALA A 193 -1.55 14.86 -9.86
C ALA A 193 -1.29 15.83 -8.68
N SER A 194 -0.67 15.32 -7.62
CA SER A 194 -0.14 16.12 -6.53
C SER A 194 1.15 16.83 -6.95
N ASP A 195 1.65 17.74 -6.12
CA ASP A 195 2.97 18.36 -6.27
C ASP A 195 4.16 17.40 -6.06
N LYS A 196 3.86 16.12 -5.75
CA LYS A 196 4.82 15.01 -5.73
C LYS A 196 4.69 14.07 -6.94
N ASP A 197 3.93 14.48 -7.96
CA ASP A 197 3.62 13.68 -9.16
C ASP A 197 2.77 12.41 -8.88
N ASP A 198 2.23 12.24 -7.66
CA ASP A 198 1.33 11.14 -7.35
C ASP A 198 -0.06 11.35 -7.98
N PRO A 199 -0.69 10.28 -8.53
CA PRO A 199 -2.00 10.39 -9.16
C PRO A 199 -3.10 10.61 -8.10
N ILE A 200 -3.90 11.67 -8.29
CA ILE A 200 -5.05 11.99 -7.43
C ILE A 200 -6.36 11.62 -8.12
N LEU A 201 -6.50 11.94 -9.40
CA LEU A 201 -7.63 11.53 -10.22
C LEU A 201 -7.10 10.85 -11.47
N SER A 202 -7.52 9.62 -11.69
CA SER A 202 -7.14 8.83 -12.86
C SER A 202 -8.34 8.15 -13.48
N VAL A 203 -8.30 7.97 -14.79
CA VAL A 203 -9.33 7.26 -15.55
C VAL A 203 -8.69 6.15 -16.38
N MET A 204 -9.44 5.08 -16.59
CA MET A 204 -9.02 3.97 -17.44
C MET A 204 -10.24 3.31 -18.07
N GLN A 205 -10.12 2.92 -19.33
CA GLN A 205 -11.08 2.03 -19.98
C GLN A 205 -10.75 0.58 -19.62
N TYR A 206 -11.75 -0.18 -19.19
CA TYR A 206 -11.64 -1.61 -18.95
C TYR A 206 -12.75 -2.36 -19.70
N GLY A 207 -12.39 -3.07 -20.74
CA GLY A 207 -13.37 -3.65 -21.67
C GLY A 207 -14.19 -2.56 -22.35
N LEU A 208 -15.50 -2.63 -22.22
CA LEU A 208 -16.44 -1.61 -22.72
C LEU A 208 -16.79 -0.55 -21.66
N GLY A 209 -16.33 -0.74 -20.43
CA GLY A 209 -16.62 0.15 -19.31
C GLY A 209 -15.49 1.13 -19.03
N HIS A 210 -15.81 2.13 -18.20
CA HIS A 210 -14.85 3.13 -17.72
C HIS A 210 -14.69 3.03 -16.21
N THR A 211 -13.48 3.20 -15.74
CA THR A 211 -13.16 3.24 -14.32
C THR A 211 -12.53 4.58 -13.97
N VAL A 212 -12.85 5.07 -12.79
CA VAL A 212 -12.26 6.29 -12.22
C VAL A 212 -11.70 5.95 -10.86
N ALA A 213 -10.47 6.38 -10.61
CA ALA A 213 -9.84 6.33 -9.29
C ALA A 213 -9.68 7.76 -8.75
N TRP A 214 -10.18 7.98 -7.54
CA TRP A 214 -10.02 9.20 -6.76
C TRP A 214 -9.26 8.84 -5.50
N ASN A 215 -7.99 9.24 -5.40
CA ASN A 215 -7.05 8.76 -4.39
C ASN A 215 -7.02 9.60 -3.11
N THR A 216 -8.01 10.48 -2.91
CA THR A 216 -8.21 11.20 -1.64
C THR A 216 -9.61 10.94 -1.10
N ASP A 217 -10.00 11.62 -0.02
CA ASP A 217 -11.32 11.38 0.59
C ASP A 217 -12.45 12.17 -0.09
N VAL A 218 -13.68 11.88 0.30
CA VAL A 218 -14.90 12.60 -0.11
C VAL A 218 -15.63 13.21 1.09
N THR A 219 -15.06 13.06 2.28
CA THR A 219 -15.71 13.38 3.57
C THR A 219 -15.24 14.69 4.17
N ASN A 220 -14.52 15.51 3.43
CA ASN A 220 -13.92 16.78 3.86
C ASN A 220 -12.84 16.68 4.94
N THR A 221 -12.28 15.49 5.19
CA THR A 221 -11.12 15.34 6.07
C THR A 221 -9.86 15.85 5.38
N TRP A 222 -9.59 15.32 4.19
CA TRP A 222 -8.47 15.74 3.33
C TRP A 222 -8.90 16.74 2.26
N THR A 223 -10.16 16.73 1.85
CA THR A 223 -10.73 17.58 0.79
C THR A 223 -11.49 18.79 1.32
N SER A 224 -11.18 19.27 2.52
CA SER A 224 -11.86 20.42 3.14
C SER A 224 -11.83 21.70 2.30
N GLY A 225 -10.83 21.86 1.42
CA GLY A 225 -10.77 22.97 0.47
C GLY A 225 -11.84 22.95 -0.63
N PHE A 226 -12.48 21.80 -0.86
CA PHE A 226 -13.51 21.63 -1.89
C PHE A 226 -14.93 21.86 -1.39
N ALA A 227 -15.16 21.89 -0.07
CA ALA A 227 -16.46 21.77 0.56
C ALA A 227 -17.50 22.84 0.14
N ASN A 228 -17.06 24.02 -0.25
CA ASN A 228 -17.92 25.15 -0.62
C ASN A 228 -17.79 25.55 -2.09
N GLU A 229 -17.12 24.74 -2.91
CA GLU A 229 -16.90 25.03 -4.31
C GLU A 229 -18.01 24.42 -5.17
N GLU A 230 -18.70 25.24 -5.96
CA GLU A 230 -19.71 24.75 -6.91
C GLU A 230 -19.12 23.75 -7.91
N ASP A 231 -17.88 23.97 -8.30
CA ASP A 231 -17.13 23.10 -9.21
C ASP A 231 -16.91 21.68 -8.65
N TYR A 232 -16.95 21.51 -7.32
CA TYR A 232 -16.82 20.16 -6.72
C TYR A 232 -18.04 19.27 -7.02
N VAL A 233 -19.23 19.84 -7.00
CA VAL A 233 -20.45 19.12 -7.39
C VAL A 233 -20.39 18.77 -8.88
N GLN A 234 -19.92 19.68 -9.73
CA GLN A 234 -19.77 19.44 -11.16
C GLN A 234 -18.70 18.38 -11.44
N LEU A 235 -17.60 18.38 -10.70
CA LEU A 235 -16.58 17.35 -10.78
C LEU A 235 -17.17 15.96 -10.56
N TRP A 236 -17.91 15.77 -9.45
CA TRP A 236 -18.54 14.50 -9.12
C TRP A 236 -19.59 14.07 -10.13
N LYS A 237 -20.40 15.01 -10.61
CA LYS A 237 -21.36 14.71 -11.68
C LYS A 237 -20.65 14.16 -12.92
N ARG A 238 -19.58 14.82 -13.37
CA ARG A 238 -18.81 14.38 -14.54
C ARG A 238 -18.09 13.04 -14.31
N ILE A 239 -17.58 12.79 -13.11
CA ILE A 239 -16.99 11.49 -12.75
C ILE A 239 -18.03 10.37 -12.87
N ILE A 240 -19.24 10.60 -12.33
CA ILE A 240 -20.34 9.62 -12.38
C ILE A 240 -20.80 9.40 -13.83
N ASP A 241 -21.02 10.46 -14.59
CA ASP A 241 -21.44 10.40 -15.99
C ASP A 241 -20.39 9.62 -16.85
N TYR A 242 -19.13 9.89 -16.65
CA TYR A 242 -18.03 9.16 -17.30
C TYR A 242 -18.04 7.67 -16.95
N SER A 243 -18.16 7.34 -15.65
CA SER A 243 -18.17 5.96 -15.17
C SER A 243 -19.40 5.18 -15.65
N ALA A 244 -20.55 5.86 -15.81
CA ALA A 244 -21.79 5.26 -16.31
C ALA A 244 -21.80 5.07 -17.83
N GLY A 245 -20.74 5.49 -18.53
CA GLY A 245 -20.70 5.44 -20.00
C GLY A 245 -21.61 6.45 -20.69
N ASN A 246 -22.17 7.40 -19.92
CA ASN A 246 -23.02 8.50 -20.44
C ASN A 246 -22.17 9.65 -21.01
N ALA A 247 -20.94 9.36 -21.40
CA ALA A 247 -19.96 10.35 -21.78
C ALA A 247 -20.22 10.97 -23.16
N SER A 248 -21.25 11.76 -23.25
CA SER A 248 -21.27 12.96 -24.13
C SER A 248 -20.51 14.10 -23.43
N LEU A 249 -19.34 13.81 -22.86
CA LEU A 249 -18.52 14.79 -22.14
C LEU A 249 -17.54 15.54 -23.05
N GLY A 250 -17.74 15.49 -24.37
CA GLY A 250 -17.02 16.27 -25.37
C GLY A 250 -17.98 17.08 -26.21
N GLU A 251 -17.51 18.16 -26.78
CA GLU A 251 -18.17 18.86 -27.89
C GLU A 251 -18.30 17.93 -29.12
N ASP A 252 -17.58 16.80 -29.10
CA ASP A 252 -17.60 15.76 -30.11
C ASP A 252 -18.68 14.74 -29.80
N SER A 253 -19.72 14.66 -30.59
CA SER A 253 -20.75 13.63 -30.49
C SER A 253 -20.81 12.79 -31.73
N LEU A 254 -21.00 11.49 -31.56
CA LEU A 254 -21.23 10.55 -32.63
C LEU A 254 -22.67 10.05 -32.54
N GLU A 255 -23.50 10.48 -33.49
CA GLU A 255 -24.87 9.99 -33.64
C GLU A 255 -24.90 8.90 -34.68
N VAL A 256 -25.45 7.74 -34.36
CA VAL A 256 -25.60 6.63 -35.27
C VAL A 256 -27.10 6.36 -35.44
N GLU A 257 -27.61 6.59 -36.62
CA GLU A 257 -28.99 6.26 -37.00
C GLU A 257 -28.99 5.17 -38.08
N THR A 258 -29.76 4.11 -37.87
CA THR A 258 -29.94 3.05 -38.86
C THR A 258 -31.40 3.06 -39.35
N SER A 259 -31.59 3.22 -40.66
CA SER A 259 -32.89 3.17 -41.28
C SER A 259 -32.83 2.22 -42.47
N GLY A 260 -33.42 1.01 -42.32
CA GLY A 260 -33.31 -0.07 -43.29
C GLY A 260 -31.87 -0.56 -43.41
N GLU A 261 -31.31 -0.55 -44.62
CA GLU A 261 -29.92 -0.97 -44.89
C GLU A 261 -28.93 0.19 -44.85
N VAL A 262 -29.37 1.40 -44.50
CA VAL A 262 -28.52 2.60 -44.44
C VAL A 262 -28.25 2.97 -43.00
N THR A 263 -26.97 2.99 -42.66
CA THR A 263 -26.49 3.54 -41.38
C THR A 263 -25.84 4.89 -41.60
N THR A 264 -26.39 5.91 -40.99
CA THR A 264 -25.87 7.29 -41.03
C THR A 264 -25.10 7.54 -39.75
N ILE A 265 -23.83 7.91 -39.86
CA ILE A 265 -22.98 8.33 -38.76
C ILE A 265 -22.78 9.85 -38.84
N ARG A 266 -23.23 10.58 -37.86
CA ARG A 266 -23.01 12.02 -37.73
C ARG A 266 -21.98 12.27 -36.61
N TYR A 267 -20.89 12.88 -37.02
CA TYR A 267 -19.87 13.36 -36.08
C TYR A 267 -20.03 14.87 -35.94
N LYS A 268 -20.15 15.32 -34.69
CA LYS A 268 -20.19 16.72 -34.35
C LYS A 268 -18.95 17.00 -33.51
N ALA A 269 -18.00 17.75 -34.08
CA ALA A 269 -16.77 18.23 -33.43
C ALA A 269 -17.03 19.56 -32.73
#